data_09c9423ca2f0cbebb236be0a964b9468
#
_entry.id   09c9423ca2f0cbebb236be0a964b9468
#
_cell.length_a   1.000
_cell.length_b   1.000
_cell.length_c   1.000
_cell.angle_alpha   90.00
_cell.angle_beta   90.00
_cell.angle_gamma   90.00
#
_symmetry.space_group_name_H-M   'P 1'
#
loop_
_entity.id
_entity.type
_entity.pdbx_description
1 polymer ?
#
loop_
_entity_poly.entity_id
_entity_poly.type
_entity_poly.pdbx_seq_one_letter_code
_entity_poly.pdbx_strand_id
1 'polypeptide(L)'
;MAAADLSHVLTTSGEFGASYTQRDLLIYALGIGCGHYPHGERDKHVDAKFTTELHDQFAAFPLYPVVLLFKGTSQDTVAYPPPNLSWFPDGIPSFNPAGTLHAEQSIEIHRPLPSTGAAVTCHRRVVSFHPKGATSALLETEYKLVDESTRVPLCTIVMSSFLRGLESRFTGVGPKASKKPSMPHRKPDASLALPTWPSQAFFYRLSGDYNPLHCDPDMAQALGFQEPILHGLCSMGVAARALLHLCCDNDPTAFRKMSVRMTKPCIPGETLETSVWRVEGAPTVHFQTRVVERDVVVLDGGEFTFGPSARL
;
A
#
# COMPACT_ATOMS: atom_id res chain seq x y z
N MET A 1 -27.93 -10.71 24.29
CA MET A 1 -28.48 -10.33 22.99
C MET A 1 -27.79 -11.16 21.92
N ALA A 2 -28.52 -11.73 20.96
CA ALA A 2 -27.90 -12.42 19.81
C ALA A 2 -27.05 -11.43 19.00
N ALA A 3 -25.93 -11.90 18.46
CA ALA A 3 -25.08 -11.08 17.60
C ALA A 3 -25.85 -10.75 16.31
N ALA A 4 -25.72 -9.51 15.81
CA ALA A 4 -26.38 -9.09 14.57
C ALA A 4 -25.87 -9.87 13.37
N ASP A 5 -26.77 -10.27 12.48
CA ASP A 5 -26.42 -10.83 11.17
C ASP A 5 -26.15 -9.66 10.20
N LEU A 6 -24.92 -9.59 9.71
CA LEU A 6 -24.44 -8.56 8.78
C LEU A 6 -24.13 -9.13 7.38
N SER A 7 -24.77 -10.25 6.98
CA SER A 7 -24.52 -10.88 5.67
C SER A 7 -24.79 -9.95 4.48
N HIS A 8 -25.73 -8.99 4.62
CA HIS A 8 -26.02 -7.95 3.63
C HIS A 8 -24.80 -7.05 3.30
N VAL A 9 -23.85 -6.90 4.22
CA VAL A 9 -22.64 -6.10 4.03
C VAL A 9 -21.82 -6.61 2.83
N LEU A 10 -21.86 -7.92 2.57
CA LEU A 10 -21.13 -8.52 1.43
C LEU A 10 -21.73 -8.19 0.07
N THR A 11 -22.97 -7.71 0.02
CA THR A 11 -23.61 -7.24 -1.22
C THR A 11 -23.29 -5.79 -1.53
N THR A 12 -22.62 -5.11 -0.61
CA THR A 12 -22.28 -3.69 -0.77
C THR A 12 -21.13 -3.54 -1.77
N SER A 13 -21.41 -2.79 -2.83
CA SER A 13 -20.48 -2.50 -3.92
C SER A 13 -20.70 -1.09 -4.44
N GLY A 14 -19.78 -0.60 -5.23
CA GLY A 14 -19.86 0.70 -5.87
C GLY A 14 -18.72 0.91 -6.85
N GLU A 15 -18.73 2.03 -7.52
CA GLU A 15 -17.66 2.41 -8.45
C GLU A 15 -17.38 3.90 -8.38
N PHE A 16 -16.17 4.27 -8.80
CA PHE A 16 -15.77 5.66 -8.97
C PHE A 16 -14.67 5.76 -10.03
N GLY A 17 -14.56 6.93 -10.65
CA GLY A 17 -13.51 7.22 -11.61
C GLY A 17 -12.21 7.64 -10.92
N ALA A 18 -11.08 7.29 -11.52
CA ALA A 18 -9.79 7.82 -11.17
C ALA A 18 -8.97 8.08 -12.44
N SER A 19 -7.99 8.97 -12.37
CA SER A 19 -7.13 9.26 -13.52
C SER A 19 -5.75 9.70 -13.08
N TYR A 20 -4.78 9.51 -13.96
CA TYR A 20 -3.40 9.93 -13.70
C TYR A 20 -2.69 10.33 -15.00
N THR A 21 -1.65 11.11 -14.84
CA THR A 21 -0.76 11.59 -15.89
C THR A 21 0.66 11.04 -15.66
N GLN A 22 1.57 11.29 -16.60
CA GLN A 22 3.01 11.00 -16.42
C GLN A 22 3.58 11.71 -15.19
N ARG A 23 3.16 12.98 -14.94
CA ARG A 23 3.61 13.74 -13.76
C ARG A 23 3.24 13.03 -12.46
N ASP A 24 2.06 12.43 -12.36
CA ASP A 24 1.63 11.69 -11.17
C ASP A 24 2.52 10.46 -10.94
N LEU A 25 2.91 9.77 -12.00
CA LEU A 25 3.83 8.62 -11.92
C LEU A 25 5.21 9.03 -11.40
N LEU A 26 5.74 10.17 -11.90
CA LEU A 26 7.02 10.73 -11.44
C LEU A 26 6.95 11.16 -9.97
N ILE A 27 5.89 11.87 -9.57
CA ILE A 27 5.67 12.29 -8.17
C ILE A 27 5.65 11.08 -7.24
N TYR A 28 4.92 10.02 -7.60
CA TYR A 28 4.85 8.81 -6.79
C TYR A 28 6.22 8.14 -6.66
N ALA A 29 6.92 7.95 -7.78
CA ALA A 29 8.23 7.31 -7.77
C ALA A 29 9.23 8.08 -6.89
N LEU A 30 9.27 9.41 -7.03
CA LEU A 30 10.08 10.27 -6.17
C LEU A 30 9.62 10.18 -4.71
N GLY A 31 8.31 10.17 -4.44
CA GLY A 31 7.72 10.09 -3.11
C GLY A 31 8.09 8.82 -2.33
N ILE A 32 8.27 7.69 -3.03
CA ILE A 32 8.76 6.44 -2.42
C ILE A 32 10.29 6.33 -2.44
N GLY A 33 10.99 7.37 -2.89
CA GLY A 33 12.45 7.50 -2.84
C GLY A 33 13.20 6.98 -4.07
N CYS A 34 12.53 6.73 -5.20
CA CYS A 34 13.26 6.46 -6.44
C CYS A 34 14.18 7.65 -6.77
N GLY A 35 15.40 7.35 -7.20
CA GLY A 35 16.42 8.37 -7.48
C GLY A 35 17.15 8.92 -6.23
N HIS A 36 16.75 8.53 -5.01
CA HIS A 36 17.44 8.89 -3.78
C HIS A 36 18.37 7.76 -3.33
N TYR A 37 19.65 7.97 -3.46
CA TYR A 37 20.72 7.05 -3.05
C TYR A 37 21.70 7.76 -2.13
N PRO A 38 21.76 7.40 -0.85
CA PRO A 38 22.58 8.13 0.13
C PRO A 38 24.09 7.92 0.00
N HIS A 39 24.53 6.82 -0.57
CA HIS A 39 25.93 6.44 -0.55
C HIS A 39 26.39 5.73 -1.83
N GLY A 40 26.63 6.45 -2.88
CA GLY A 40 27.44 5.88 -3.91
C GLY A 40 26.92 5.89 -5.33
N GLU A 41 27.87 5.88 -6.21
CA GLU A 41 27.70 6.10 -7.63
C GLU A 41 27.15 4.89 -8.39
N ARG A 42 27.03 3.72 -7.75
CA ARG A 42 26.72 2.48 -8.45
C ARG A 42 25.32 2.41 -9.03
N ASP A 43 24.37 3.16 -8.43
CA ASP A 43 22.95 2.95 -8.74
C ASP A 43 22.22 4.22 -9.17
N LYS A 44 22.92 5.28 -9.56
CA LYS A 44 22.32 6.56 -10.00
C LYS A 44 21.26 6.42 -11.10
N HIS A 45 21.29 5.33 -11.86
CA HIS A 45 20.42 5.09 -13.01
C HIS A 45 19.43 3.93 -12.80
N VAL A 46 19.51 3.21 -11.69
CA VAL A 46 18.67 2.03 -11.42
C VAL A 46 17.17 2.36 -11.47
N ASP A 47 16.79 3.51 -10.93
CA ASP A 47 15.40 3.98 -10.92
C ASP A 47 15.08 4.96 -12.06
N ALA A 48 16.00 5.23 -12.99
CA ALA A 48 15.79 6.23 -14.05
C ALA A 48 14.51 5.98 -14.84
N LYS A 49 14.17 4.71 -15.09
CA LYS A 49 12.92 4.31 -15.75
C LYS A 49 11.64 4.72 -15.02
N PHE A 50 11.71 5.10 -13.74
CA PHE A 50 10.59 5.58 -12.94
C PHE A 50 10.63 7.07 -12.67
N THR A 51 11.78 7.72 -12.87
CA THR A 51 12.03 9.10 -12.42
C THR A 51 12.20 10.09 -13.55
N THR A 52 12.26 9.65 -14.80
CA THR A 52 12.27 10.54 -15.96
C THR A 52 11.54 9.90 -17.15
N GLU A 53 10.61 10.67 -17.71
CA GLU A 53 9.85 10.31 -18.92
C GLU A 53 10.71 10.26 -20.18
N LEU A 54 11.94 10.77 -20.12
CA LEU A 54 12.93 10.72 -21.21
C LEU A 54 13.62 9.37 -21.31
N HIS A 55 13.44 8.48 -20.31
CA HIS A 55 14.03 7.15 -20.37
C HIS A 55 13.28 6.26 -21.36
N ASP A 56 13.99 5.57 -22.26
CA ASP A 56 13.39 4.71 -23.29
C ASP A 56 12.44 3.64 -22.74
N GLN A 57 12.67 3.19 -21.51
CA GLN A 57 11.84 2.23 -20.79
C GLN A 57 11.03 2.90 -19.67
N PHE A 58 10.63 4.16 -19.84
CA PHE A 58 9.83 4.84 -18.82
C PHE A 58 8.58 4.03 -18.49
N ALA A 59 8.35 3.77 -17.20
CA ALA A 59 7.28 2.92 -16.71
C ALA A 59 6.67 3.46 -15.43
N ALA A 60 5.38 3.19 -15.25
CA ALA A 60 4.73 3.38 -13.95
C ALA A 60 5.34 2.42 -12.92
N PHE A 61 5.62 2.93 -11.71
CA PHE A 61 6.00 2.04 -10.61
C PHE A 61 4.81 1.13 -10.26
N PRO A 62 4.99 -0.20 -10.14
CA PRO A 62 3.87 -1.15 -10.04
C PRO A 62 2.91 -0.93 -8.88
N LEU A 63 3.37 -0.28 -7.81
CA LEU A 63 2.55 0.01 -6.64
C LEU A 63 1.76 1.32 -6.74
N TYR A 64 1.95 2.12 -7.79
CA TYR A 64 1.23 3.39 -8.00
C TYR A 64 -0.30 3.27 -7.86
N PRO A 65 -0.97 2.18 -8.32
CA PRO A 65 -2.43 2.08 -8.24
C PRO A 65 -3.02 2.27 -6.83
N VAL A 66 -2.25 1.98 -5.77
CA VAL A 66 -2.77 2.08 -4.40
C VAL A 66 -3.12 3.52 -4.00
N VAL A 67 -2.44 4.53 -4.59
CA VAL A 67 -2.72 5.95 -4.31
C VAL A 67 -3.84 6.52 -5.17
N LEU A 68 -4.20 5.87 -6.28
CA LEU A 68 -5.35 6.27 -7.10
C LEU A 68 -6.67 6.21 -6.33
N LEU A 69 -6.77 5.31 -5.33
CA LEU A 69 -7.93 5.22 -4.45
C LEU A 69 -8.14 6.51 -3.65
N PHE A 70 -7.05 7.19 -3.28
CA PHE A 70 -7.06 8.47 -2.55
C PHE A 70 -7.22 9.65 -3.50
N LYS A 71 -6.45 9.67 -4.58
CA LYS A 71 -6.38 10.76 -5.55
C LYS A 71 -7.68 10.91 -6.34
N GLY A 72 -8.30 9.80 -6.78
CA GLY A 72 -9.41 9.83 -7.72
C GLY A 72 -9.03 10.54 -9.02
N THR A 73 -9.87 11.44 -9.48
CA THR A 73 -9.64 12.23 -10.72
C THR A 73 -8.95 13.57 -10.46
N SER A 74 -8.66 13.92 -9.20
CA SER A 74 -8.07 15.23 -8.88
C SER A 74 -6.68 15.40 -9.52
N GLN A 75 -6.42 16.59 -10.02
CA GLN A 75 -5.10 17.05 -10.49
C GLN A 75 -4.46 18.04 -9.51
N ASP A 76 -5.08 18.27 -8.38
CA ASP A 76 -4.69 19.15 -7.31
C ASP A 76 -4.77 18.44 -5.95
N THR A 77 -4.61 19.15 -4.85
CA THR A 77 -4.78 18.62 -3.50
C THR A 77 -6.16 17.99 -3.32
N VAL A 78 -6.22 16.95 -2.50
CA VAL A 78 -7.46 16.22 -2.21
C VAL A 78 -7.87 16.50 -0.77
N ALA A 79 -9.17 16.73 -0.55
CA ALA A 79 -9.71 16.86 0.80
C ALA A 79 -9.49 15.57 1.61
N TYR A 80 -9.26 15.71 2.91
CA TYR A 80 -9.19 14.59 3.82
C TYR A 80 -10.39 14.61 4.80
N PRO A 81 -11.05 13.49 5.05
CA PRO A 81 -10.84 12.17 4.42
C PRO A 81 -11.25 12.14 2.94
N PRO A 82 -10.54 11.37 2.10
CA PRO A 82 -10.84 11.34 0.67
C PRO A 82 -12.23 10.71 0.42
N PRO A 83 -13.09 11.31 -0.42
CA PRO A 83 -14.47 10.84 -0.63
C PRO A 83 -14.56 9.38 -1.06
N ASN A 84 -13.63 8.92 -1.88
CA ASN A 84 -13.61 7.54 -2.38
C ASN A 84 -13.36 6.49 -1.29
N LEU A 85 -12.68 6.86 -0.20
CA LEU A 85 -12.34 5.97 0.91
C LEU A 85 -13.16 6.23 2.17
N SER A 86 -13.95 7.30 2.20
CA SER A 86 -14.90 7.61 3.29
C SER A 86 -16.21 6.83 3.14
N TRP A 87 -16.13 5.64 2.56
CA TRP A 87 -17.27 4.79 2.27
C TRP A 87 -17.25 3.56 3.16
N PHE A 88 -18.31 3.39 3.92
CA PHE A 88 -18.54 2.22 4.75
C PHE A 88 -19.90 1.59 4.41
N PRO A 89 -20.03 0.25 4.52
CA PRO A 89 -21.30 -0.40 4.27
C PRO A 89 -22.36 0.07 5.25
N ASP A 90 -23.59 0.20 4.78
CA ASP A 90 -24.74 0.50 5.63
C ASP A 90 -24.99 -0.64 6.62
N GLY A 91 -25.48 -0.30 7.81
CA GLY A 91 -25.89 -1.26 8.84
C GLY A 91 -24.76 -1.89 9.65
N ILE A 92 -23.49 -1.52 9.43
CA ILE A 92 -22.41 -1.93 10.35
C ILE A 92 -22.58 -1.20 11.68
N PRO A 93 -22.09 -1.78 12.82
CA PRO A 93 -22.12 -1.10 14.12
C PRO A 93 -21.48 0.29 14.05
N SER A 94 -22.09 1.26 14.73
CA SER A 94 -21.54 2.63 14.83
C SER A 94 -20.13 2.62 15.38
N PHE A 95 -19.28 3.47 14.85
CA PHE A 95 -17.88 3.69 15.27
C PHE A 95 -17.45 5.09 14.87
N ASN A 96 -16.33 5.56 15.40
CA ASN A 96 -15.72 6.81 14.99
C ASN A 96 -14.80 6.58 13.78
N PRO A 97 -15.14 7.06 12.55
CA PRO A 97 -14.29 6.88 11.36
C PRO A 97 -12.87 7.42 11.49
N ALA A 98 -12.65 8.48 12.32
CA ALA A 98 -11.32 9.03 12.57
C ALA A 98 -10.37 8.03 13.29
N GLY A 99 -10.94 6.99 13.93
CA GLY A 99 -10.18 5.90 14.56
C GLY A 99 -9.80 4.76 13.61
N THR A 100 -10.13 4.86 12.32
CA THR A 100 -9.80 3.83 11.33
C THR A 100 -8.31 3.81 11.02
N LEU A 101 -7.72 2.62 11.05
CA LEU A 101 -6.31 2.42 10.71
C LEU A 101 -6.21 1.55 9.45
N HIS A 102 -5.28 1.88 8.58
CA HIS A 102 -4.87 1.01 7.48
C HIS A 102 -4.03 -0.13 8.06
N ALA A 103 -4.55 -1.36 8.04
CA ALA A 103 -3.93 -2.51 8.71
C ALA A 103 -3.12 -3.39 7.74
N GLU A 104 -3.72 -3.74 6.61
CA GLU A 104 -3.10 -4.62 5.62
C GLU A 104 -3.40 -4.12 4.21
N GLN A 105 -2.46 -4.36 3.31
CA GLN A 105 -2.57 -4.02 1.90
C GLN A 105 -2.13 -5.19 1.05
N SER A 106 -2.89 -5.48 -0.01
CA SER A 106 -2.40 -6.32 -1.11
C SER A 106 -2.70 -5.68 -2.45
N ILE A 107 -1.88 -6.01 -3.44
CA ILE A 107 -2.08 -5.64 -4.83
C ILE A 107 -1.63 -6.79 -5.73
N GLU A 108 -2.42 -7.09 -6.74
CA GLU A 108 -2.11 -8.04 -7.81
C GLU A 108 -2.17 -7.30 -9.14
N ILE A 109 -1.07 -7.30 -9.88
CA ILE A 109 -0.95 -6.64 -11.18
C ILE A 109 -1.31 -7.63 -12.27
N HIS A 110 -2.36 -7.32 -13.02
CA HIS A 110 -2.81 -8.11 -14.16
C HIS A 110 -2.14 -7.63 -15.45
N ARG A 111 -1.96 -6.30 -15.58
CA ARG A 111 -1.23 -5.64 -16.67
C ARG A 111 -0.49 -4.41 -16.15
N PRO A 112 0.69 -4.11 -16.69
CA PRO A 112 1.38 -2.85 -16.38
C PRO A 112 0.48 -1.64 -16.66
N LEU A 113 0.56 -0.63 -15.81
CA LEU A 113 -0.14 0.63 -16.03
C LEU A 113 0.44 1.35 -17.26
N PRO A 114 -0.39 1.97 -18.10
CA PRO A 114 0.07 2.86 -19.15
C PRO A 114 0.99 3.96 -18.62
N SER A 115 2.21 4.06 -19.17
CA SER A 115 3.17 5.10 -18.75
C SER A 115 2.81 6.51 -19.24
N THR A 116 1.89 6.62 -20.19
CA THR A 116 1.39 7.89 -20.73
C THR A 116 0.27 8.53 -19.92
N GLY A 117 -0.20 7.84 -18.87
CA GLY A 117 -1.41 8.22 -18.13
C GLY A 117 -2.63 7.43 -18.61
N ALA A 118 -3.67 7.40 -17.78
CA ALA A 118 -4.95 6.76 -18.10
C ALA A 118 -6.10 7.31 -17.24
N ALA A 119 -7.33 7.15 -17.74
CA ALA A 119 -8.53 7.16 -16.95
C ALA A 119 -8.93 5.71 -16.63
N VAL A 120 -9.33 5.46 -15.39
CA VAL A 120 -9.69 4.13 -14.91
C VAL A 120 -11.01 4.18 -14.13
N THR A 121 -11.82 3.15 -14.27
CA THR A 121 -12.97 2.90 -13.40
C THR A 121 -12.52 1.95 -12.30
N CYS A 122 -12.74 2.36 -11.05
CA CYS A 122 -12.45 1.58 -9.86
C CYS A 122 -13.75 0.96 -9.33
N HIS A 123 -13.91 -0.36 -9.50
CA HIS A 123 -15.02 -1.11 -8.90
C HIS A 123 -14.61 -1.54 -7.50
N ARG A 124 -15.43 -1.25 -6.49
CA ARG A 124 -15.19 -1.64 -5.10
C ARG A 124 -16.28 -2.57 -4.61
N ARG A 125 -15.90 -3.50 -3.72
CA ARG A 125 -16.85 -4.37 -3.01
C ARG A 125 -16.30 -4.78 -1.64
N VAL A 126 -17.18 -4.99 -0.69
CA VAL A 126 -16.79 -5.59 0.59
C VAL A 126 -16.49 -7.07 0.38
N VAL A 127 -15.34 -7.52 0.87
CA VAL A 127 -14.91 -8.92 0.82
C VAL A 127 -15.25 -9.63 2.13
N SER A 128 -14.93 -8.99 3.25
CA SER A 128 -15.18 -9.55 4.57
C SER A 128 -15.33 -8.48 5.63
N PHE A 129 -16.02 -8.82 6.72
CA PHE A 129 -16.11 -7.99 7.90
C PHE A 129 -16.10 -8.87 9.14
N HIS A 130 -15.01 -8.85 9.90
CA HIS A 130 -14.79 -9.75 11.05
C HIS A 130 -14.48 -9.00 12.33
N PRO A 131 -15.09 -9.38 13.47
CA PRO A 131 -14.76 -8.81 14.76
C PRO A 131 -13.31 -9.16 15.16
N LYS A 132 -12.63 -8.20 15.79
CA LYS A 132 -11.29 -8.30 16.36
C LYS A 132 -11.35 -7.84 17.82
N GLY A 133 -11.68 -8.78 18.71
CA GLY A 133 -11.91 -8.45 20.11
C GLY A 133 -13.33 -7.91 20.38
N ALA A 134 -13.50 -7.11 21.43
CA ALA A 134 -14.82 -6.69 21.90
C ALA A 134 -15.41 -5.49 21.14
N THR A 135 -14.56 -4.54 20.74
CA THR A 135 -14.95 -3.22 20.20
C THR A 135 -14.22 -2.87 18.92
N SER A 136 -13.63 -3.84 18.23
CA SER A 136 -12.89 -3.60 16.99
C SER A 136 -13.27 -4.62 15.90
N ALA A 137 -13.03 -4.26 14.65
CA ALA A 137 -13.25 -5.14 13.51
C ALA A 137 -12.23 -4.90 12.42
N LEU A 138 -12.08 -5.88 11.55
CA LEU A 138 -11.36 -5.77 10.28
C LEU A 138 -12.38 -5.80 9.16
N LEU A 139 -12.39 -4.72 8.35
CA LEU A 139 -13.16 -4.61 7.12
C LEU A 139 -12.20 -4.75 5.94
N GLU A 140 -12.44 -5.73 5.08
CA GLU A 140 -11.67 -5.91 3.85
C GLU A 140 -12.50 -5.45 2.65
N THR A 141 -11.94 -4.52 1.90
CA THR A 141 -12.55 -3.99 0.66
C THR A 141 -11.62 -4.28 -0.51
N GLU A 142 -12.17 -4.90 -1.54
CA GLU A 142 -11.52 -5.13 -2.82
C GLU A 142 -11.82 -3.98 -3.77
N TYR A 143 -10.79 -3.55 -4.50
CA TYR A 143 -10.85 -2.55 -5.55
C TYR A 143 -10.25 -3.15 -6.82
N LYS A 144 -11.03 -3.20 -7.90
CA LYS A 144 -10.58 -3.65 -9.22
C LYS A 144 -10.51 -2.45 -10.15
N LEU A 145 -9.32 -2.12 -10.60
CA LEU A 145 -9.08 -1.01 -11.52
C LEU A 145 -9.14 -1.51 -12.97
N VAL A 146 -9.98 -0.87 -13.77
CA VAL A 146 -10.21 -1.19 -15.18
C VAL A 146 -9.91 0.04 -16.03
N ASP A 147 -9.05 -0.11 -17.01
CA ASP A 147 -8.76 0.96 -17.98
C ASP A 147 -10.02 1.30 -18.78
N GLU A 148 -10.38 2.59 -18.81
CA GLU A 148 -11.63 3.01 -19.47
C GLU A 148 -11.57 2.88 -20.99
N SER A 149 -10.40 3.06 -21.59
CA SER A 149 -10.23 3.04 -23.04
C SER A 149 -10.22 1.62 -23.61
N THR A 150 -9.57 0.69 -22.92
CA THR A 150 -9.40 -0.69 -23.37
C THR A 150 -10.36 -1.67 -22.69
N ARG A 151 -11.00 -1.28 -21.61
CA ARG A 151 -11.87 -2.11 -20.75
C ARG A 151 -11.14 -3.31 -20.12
N VAL A 152 -9.81 -3.23 -20.07
CA VAL A 152 -8.97 -4.31 -19.52
C VAL A 152 -8.70 -4.07 -18.04
N PRO A 153 -8.84 -5.08 -17.18
CA PRO A 153 -8.41 -5.00 -15.79
C PRO A 153 -6.89 -4.79 -15.68
N LEU A 154 -6.48 -3.76 -14.95
CA LEU A 154 -5.08 -3.44 -14.69
C LEU A 154 -4.57 -4.11 -13.42
N CYS A 155 -5.32 -4.00 -12.33
CA CYS A 155 -4.94 -4.59 -11.05
C CYS A 155 -6.15 -4.84 -10.15
N THR A 156 -5.93 -5.68 -9.13
CA THR A 156 -6.84 -5.88 -8.00
C THR A 156 -6.10 -5.50 -6.73
N ILE A 157 -6.73 -4.66 -5.91
CA ILE A 157 -6.22 -4.19 -4.63
C ILE A 157 -7.17 -4.68 -3.53
N VAL A 158 -6.64 -5.22 -2.44
CA VAL A 158 -7.43 -5.47 -1.22
C VAL A 158 -6.84 -4.66 -0.09
N MET A 159 -7.66 -3.81 0.49
CA MET A 159 -7.32 -2.97 1.63
C MET A 159 -8.07 -3.47 2.86
N SER A 160 -7.34 -3.71 3.95
CA SER A 160 -7.92 -4.07 5.24
C SER A 160 -7.89 -2.86 6.16
N SER A 161 -9.07 -2.40 6.56
CA SER A 161 -9.27 -1.29 7.49
C SER A 161 -9.58 -1.83 8.88
N PHE A 162 -8.79 -1.43 9.87
CA PHE A 162 -9.03 -1.76 11.27
C PHE A 162 -9.90 -0.68 11.91
N LEU A 163 -11.15 -1.03 12.19
CA LEU A 163 -12.14 -0.15 12.80
C LEU A 163 -12.09 -0.32 14.32
N ARG A 164 -12.09 0.78 15.06
CA ARG A 164 -12.06 0.80 16.55
C ARG A 164 -13.28 1.52 17.12
N GLY A 165 -13.65 1.13 18.34
CA GLY A 165 -14.74 1.77 19.06
C GLY A 165 -16.12 1.37 18.55
N LEU A 166 -16.30 0.14 18.03
CA LEU A 166 -17.62 -0.36 17.64
C LEU A 166 -18.53 -0.49 18.86
N GLU A 167 -19.75 0.02 18.75
CA GLU A 167 -20.72 0.07 19.86
C GLU A 167 -21.45 -1.24 20.11
N SER A 168 -21.44 -2.16 19.14
CA SER A 168 -22.13 -3.45 19.30
C SER A 168 -21.34 -4.63 18.72
N ARG A 169 -21.67 -5.83 19.23
CA ARG A 169 -21.10 -7.09 18.73
C ARG A 169 -21.89 -7.61 17.57
N PHE A 170 -21.20 -8.30 16.65
CA PHE A 170 -21.80 -8.93 15.47
C PHE A 170 -21.10 -10.24 15.13
N THR A 171 -21.75 -11.05 14.31
CA THR A 171 -21.14 -12.25 13.71
C THR A 171 -20.34 -11.86 12.48
N GLY A 172 -19.09 -12.33 12.37
CA GLY A 172 -18.25 -12.07 11.20
C GLY A 172 -18.84 -12.67 9.94
N VAL A 173 -18.71 -11.93 8.82
CA VAL A 173 -19.22 -12.30 7.50
C VAL A 173 -18.12 -12.29 6.44
N GLY A 174 -18.27 -13.12 5.40
CA GLY A 174 -17.30 -13.30 4.35
C GLY A 174 -16.17 -14.30 4.72
N PRO A 175 -15.23 -14.55 3.81
CA PRO A 175 -14.09 -15.42 4.06
C PRO A 175 -13.21 -14.83 5.17
N LYS A 176 -12.65 -15.69 6.01
CA LYS A 176 -11.63 -15.25 6.97
C LYS A 176 -10.37 -14.84 6.21
N ALA A 177 -9.75 -13.74 6.64
CA ALA A 177 -8.45 -13.32 6.10
C ALA A 177 -7.45 -14.49 6.12
N SER A 178 -6.72 -14.67 5.03
CA SER A 178 -5.67 -15.67 4.95
C SER A 178 -4.61 -15.41 6.02
N LYS A 179 -4.13 -16.47 6.64
CA LYS A 179 -3.04 -16.36 7.61
C LYS A 179 -1.80 -15.85 6.90
N LYS A 180 -1.27 -14.72 7.35
CA LYS A 180 -0.02 -14.19 6.81
C LYS A 180 1.15 -15.14 7.12
N PRO A 181 2.15 -15.25 6.23
CA PRO A 181 3.33 -16.04 6.51
C PRO A 181 4.04 -15.54 7.77
N SER A 182 4.55 -16.47 8.56
CA SER A 182 5.52 -16.14 9.60
C SER A 182 6.91 -16.15 8.99
N MET A 183 7.73 -15.17 9.37
CA MET A 183 9.11 -15.15 8.87
C MET A 183 9.90 -16.35 9.36
N PRO A 184 10.71 -16.98 8.50
CA PRO A 184 11.52 -18.13 8.87
C PRO A 184 12.54 -17.79 9.97
N HIS A 185 12.76 -18.71 10.91
CA HIS A 185 13.76 -18.59 11.97
C HIS A 185 15.19 -18.86 11.44
N ARG A 186 15.55 -18.29 10.32
CA ARG A 186 16.89 -18.34 9.71
C ARG A 186 17.26 -16.96 9.17
N LYS A 187 18.55 -16.77 8.89
CA LYS A 187 18.98 -15.52 8.25
C LYS A 187 18.24 -15.31 6.92
N PRO A 188 17.93 -14.06 6.55
CA PRO A 188 17.38 -13.76 5.25
C PRO A 188 18.34 -14.16 4.13
N ASP A 189 17.79 -14.48 2.95
CA ASP A 189 18.59 -14.81 1.77
C ASP A 189 19.23 -13.56 1.18
N ALA A 190 18.56 -12.40 1.31
CA ALA A 190 19.10 -11.09 0.96
C ALA A 190 18.40 -10.00 1.76
N SER A 191 19.02 -8.83 1.85
CA SER A 191 18.46 -7.63 2.48
C SER A 191 18.96 -6.39 1.76
N LEU A 192 18.11 -5.34 1.75
CA LEU A 192 18.47 -4.02 1.24
C LEU A 192 17.92 -2.94 2.17
N ALA A 193 18.83 -2.07 2.62
CA ALA A 193 18.48 -0.91 3.43
C ALA A 193 18.37 0.33 2.54
N LEU A 194 17.23 1.00 2.62
CA LEU A 194 16.93 2.22 1.88
C LEU A 194 16.55 3.31 2.90
N PRO A 195 17.31 4.40 2.99
CA PRO A 195 16.97 5.49 3.89
C PRO A 195 15.79 6.27 3.36
N THR A 196 15.00 6.77 4.29
CA THR A 196 14.04 7.83 4.04
C THR A 196 14.66 9.18 4.38
N TRP A 197 14.02 10.29 4.03
CA TRP A 197 14.50 11.62 4.41
C TRP A 197 13.41 12.40 5.17
N PRO A 198 13.77 13.40 5.98
CA PRO A 198 12.83 14.08 6.87
C PRO A 198 11.61 14.70 6.18
N SER A 199 11.75 15.13 4.93
CA SER A 199 10.62 15.69 4.14
C SER A 199 9.89 14.68 3.26
N GLN A 200 10.18 13.38 3.35
CA GLN A 200 9.59 12.38 2.44
C GLN A 200 8.07 12.31 2.52
N ALA A 201 7.50 12.44 3.69
CA ALA A 201 6.05 12.45 3.85
C ALA A 201 5.38 13.61 3.09
N PHE A 202 6.03 14.77 3.01
CA PHE A 202 5.53 15.93 2.25
C PHE A 202 5.56 15.68 0.73
N PHE A 203 6.54 14.93 0.23
CA PHE A 203 6.57 14.52 -1.18
C PHE A 203 5.54 13.43 -1.46
N TYR A 204 5.51 12.38 -0.62
CA TYR A 204 4.62 11.25 -0.85
C TYR A 204 3.14 11.66 -0.84
N ARG A 205 2.72 12.56 0.09
CA ARG A 205 1.33 13.02 0.15
C ARG A 205 0.81 13.64 -1.16
N LEU A 206 1.70 14.22 -1.98
CA LEU A 206 1.35 14.78 -3.29
C LEU A 206 0.83 13.73 -4.28
N SER A 207 1.05 12.44 -4.00
CA SER A 207 0.49 11.34 -4.78
C SER A 207 -1.01 11.11 -4.53
N GLY A 208 -1.60 11.74 -3.50
CA GLY A 208 -3.04 11.71 -3.23
C GLY A 208 -3.45 11.43 -1.79
N ASP A 209 -2.57 10.95 -0.92
CA ASP A 209 -2.89 10.73 0.50
C ASP A 209 -2.56 11.96 1.35
N TYR A 210 -3.54 12.83 1.51
CA TYR A 210 -3.42 14.09 2.23
C TYR A 210 -3.79 14.00 3.72
N ASN A 211 -3.75 12.82 4.32
CA ASN A 211 -4.01 12.64 5.74
C ASN A 211 -3.07 13.53 6.59
N PRO A 212 -3.60 14.47 7.38
CA PRO A 212 -2.78 15.41 8.16
C PRO A 212 -1.89 14.74 9.20
N LEU A 213 -2.19 13.50 9.63
CA LEU A 213 -1.30 12.70 10.48
C LEU A 213 0.16 12.68 10.02
N HIS A 214 0.38 12.79 8.72
CA HIS A 214 1.70 12.65 8.10
C HIS A 214 2.45 13.96 7.91
N CYS A 215 1.84 15.10 8.26
CA CYS A 215 2.45 16.43 8.03
C CYS A 215 2.12 17.47 9.10
N ASP A 216 1.12 17.22 9.96
CA ASP A 216 0.64 18.15 10.99
C ASP A 216 1.00 17.62 12.37
N PRO A 217 1.89 18.29 13.15
CA PRO A 217 2.27 17.86 14.49
C PRO A 217 1.11 17.80 15.47
N ASP A 218 0.15 18.75 15.40
CA ASP A 218 -0.99 18.79 16.32
C ASP A 218 -1.92 17.58 16.08
N MET A 219 -2.15 17.23 14.80
CA MET A 219 -2.91 16.03 14.45
C MET A 219 -2.18 14.77 14.88
N ALA A 220 -0.87 14.67 14.68
CA ALA A 220 -0.08 13.53 15.12
C ALA A 220 -0.20 13.32 16.64
N GLN A 221 -0.06 14.40 17.43
CA GLN A 221 -0.21 14.35 18.90
C GLN A 221 -1.62 13.97 19.32
N ALA A 222 -2.65 14.50 18.68
CA ALA A 222 -4.04 14.14 18.95
C ALA A 222 -4.35 12.65 18.73
N LEU A 223 -3.59 12.01 17.80
CA LEU A 223 -3.68 10.58 17.51
C LEU A 223 -2.70 9.71 18.32
N GLY A 224 -1.93 10.32 19.25
CA GLY A 224 -1.04 9.62 20.17
C GLY A 224 0.38 9.40 19.67
N PHE A 225 0.80 10.09 18.61
CA PHE A 225 2.17 10.07 18.09
C PHE A 225 2.93 11.30 18.59
N GLN A 226 4.23 11.17 18.78
CA GLN A 226 5.08 12.29 19.22
C GLN A 226 5.33 13.33 18.09
N GLU A 227 5.30 12.85 16.85
CA GLU A 227 5.56 13.63 15.65
C GLU A 227 4.84 12.99 14.44
N PRO A 228 4.71 13.70 13.30
CA PRO A 228 4.16 13.12 12.08
C PRO A 228 4.93 11.89 11.64
N ILE A 229 4.20 10.84 11.27
CA ILE A 229 4.76 9.55 10.84
C ILE A 229 4.74 9.42 9.33
N LEU A 230 5.61 8.58 8.77
CA LEU A 230 5.57 8.26 7.35
C LEU A 230 4.31 7.44 7.03
N HIS A 231 3.71 7.69 5.85
CA HIS A 231 2.59 6.89 5.37
C HIS A 231 2.95 5.40 5.32
N GLY A 232 2.06 4.54 5.81
CA GLY A 232 2.26 3.09 5.73
C GLY A 232 2.43 2.60 4.29
N LEU A 233 1.68 3.18 3.34
CA LEU A 233 1.80 2.88 1.90
C LEU A 233 3.11 3.43 1.29
N CYS A 234 3.69 4.50 1.84
CA CYS A 234 5.04 4.94 1.46
C CYS A 234 6.09 3.91 1.90
N SER A 235 6.02 3.45 3.16
CA SER A 235 6.90 2.39 3.65
C SER A 235 6.78 1.11 2.81
N MET A 236 5.55 0.75 2.38
CA MET A 236 5.31 -0.35 1.45
C MET A 236 5.94 -0.06 0.07
N GLY A 237 5.90 1.19 -0.41
CA GLY A 237 6.56 1.62 -1.65
C GLY A 237 8.08 1.48 -1.59
N VAL A 238 8.70 1.89 -0.48
CA VAL A 238 10.13 1.71 -0.23
C VAL A 238 10.51 0.23 -0.20
N ALA A 239 9.69 -0.60 0.49
CA ALA A 239 9.89 -2.05 0.48
C ALA A 239 9.75 -2.66 -0.92
N ALA A 240 8.79 -2.19 -1.73
CA ALA A 240 8.61 -2.65 -3.10
C ALA A 240 9.80 -2.29 -4.01
N ARG A 241 10.45 -1.12 -3.79
CA ARG A 241 11.74 -0.80 -4.46
C ARG A 241 12.81 -1.82 -4.12
N ALA A 242 12.97 -2.12 -2.82
CA ALA A 242 13.93 -3.13 -2.38
C ALA A 242 13.64 -4.50 -3.00
N LEU A 243 12.37 -4.91 -3.06
CA LEU A 243 11.94 -6.18 -3.65
C LEU A 243 12.20 -6.23 -5.16
N LEU A 244 11.90 -5.16 -5.91
CA LEU A 244 12.22 -5.08 -7.33
C LEU A 244 13.73 -5.19 -7.56
N HIS A 245 14.54 -4.54 -6.74
CA HIS A 245 16.00 -4.64 -6.81
C HIS A 245 16.50 -6.05 -6.50
N LEU A 246 16.04 -6.63 -5.38
CA LEU A 246 16.54 -7.93 -4.89
C LEU A 246 16.03 -9.11 -5.72
N CYS A 247 14.83 -9.02 -6.31
CA CYS A 247 14.16 -10.16 -6.92
C CYS A 247 13.91 -10.03 -8.43
N CYS A 248 13.91 -8.81 -8.99
CA CYS A 248 13.41 -8.55 -10.34
C CYS A 248 14.37 -7.78 -11.23
N ASP A 249 15.61 -7.51 -10.79
CA ASP A 249 16.56 -6.69 -11.54
C ASP A 249 15.98 -5.31 -11.94
N ASN A 250 15.14 -4.76 -11.05
CA ASN A 250 14.34 -3.56 -11.27
C ASN A 250 13.39 -3.60 -12.50
N ASP A 251 13.06 -4.78 -13.00
CA ASP A 251 12.06 -4.92 -14.05
C ASP A 251 10.64 -4.82 -13.47
N PRO A 252 9.90 -3.70 -13.72
CA PRO A 252 8.53 -3.55 -13.22
C PRO A 252 7.56 -4.58 -13.79
N THR A 253 7.88 -5.16 -14.96
CA THR A 253 7.03 -6.16 -15.62
C THR A 253 7.09 -7.52 -14.91
N ALA A 254 8.09 -7.74 -14.08
CA ALA A 254 8.20 -8.95 -13.26
C ALA A 254 7.32 -8.88 -11.99
N PHE A 255 6.91 -7.71 -11.54
CA PHE A 255 6.03 -7.57 -10.39
C PHE A 255 4.66 -8.20 -10.66
N ARG A 256 4.23 -9.16 -9.85
CA ARG A 256 2.91 -9.82 -9.96
C ARG A 256 2.00 -9.50 -8.79
N LYS A 257 2.45 -9.75 -7.58
CA LYS A 257 1.62 -9.59 -6.40
C LYS A 257 2.48 -9.20 -5.19
N MET A 258 1.96 -8.34 -4.37
CA MET A 258 2.55 -7.99 -3.07
C MET A 258 1.46 -7.89 -2.02
N SER A 259 1.69 -8.45 -0.85
CA SER A 259 0.80 -8.29 0.29
C SER A 259 1.61 -8.14 1.58
N VAL A 260 1.13 -7.29 2.52
CA VAL A 260 1.85 -7.03 3.76
C VAL A 260 0.91 -6.46 4.83
N ARG A 261 1.25 -6.65 6.10
CA ARG A 261 0.64 -6.00 7.26
C ARG A 261 1.50 -4.84 7.72
N MET A 262 0.87 -3.71 8.00
CA MET A 262 1.47 -2.55 8.66
C MET A 262 1.40 -2.74 10.18
N THR A 263 2.56 -2.72 10.87
CA THR A 263 2.62 -3.10 12.30
C THR A 263 3.00 -1.94 13.22
N LYS A 264 3.93 -1.13 12.80
CA LYS A 264 4.46 0.01 13.57
C LYS A 264 4.73 1.19 12.64
N PRO A 265 4.76 2.42 13.15
CA PRO A 265 5.09 3.58 12.33
C PRO A 265 6.59 3.66 12.03
N CYS A 266 6.90 4.21 10.85
CA CYS A 266 8.21 4.74 10.50
C CYS A 266 8.18 6.26 10.65
N ILE A 267 9.24 6.85 11.17
CA ILE A 267 9.43 8.30 11.24
C ILE A 267 10.23 8.73 10.00
N PRO A 268 9.81 9.82 9.31
CA PRO A 268 10.58 10.33 8.17
C PRO A 268 12.03 10.64 8.56
N GLY A 269 12.98 10.12 7.79
CA GLY A 269 14.42 10.18 8.08
C GLY A 269 15.02 8.86 8.58
N GLU A 270 14.20 7.90 8.98
CA GLU A 270 14.67 6.57 9.38
C GLU A 270 14.98 5.68 8.16
N THR A 271 15.85 4.70 8.34
CA THR A 271 16.25 3.74 7.32
C THR A 271 15.37 2.49 7.37
N LEU A 272 14.78 2.13 6.24
CA LEU A 272 13.97 0.93 6.08
C LEU A 272 14.80 -0.20 5.46
N GLU A 273 15.04 -1.26 6.21
CA GLU A 273 15.70 -2.47 5.72
C GLU A 273 14.64 -3.53 5.40
N THR A 274 14.58 -3.93 4.13
CA THR A 274 13.73 -5.04 3.68
C THR A 274 14.55 -6.31 3.52
N SER A 275 14.18 -7.34 4.26
CA SER A 275 14.79 -8.67 4.25
C SER A 275 13.87 -9.66 3.54
N VAL A 276 14.43 -10.57 2.73
CA VAL A 276 13.69 -11.54 1.94
C VAL A 276 14.11 -12.97 2.26
N TRP A 277 13.12 -13.88 2.22
CA TRP A 277 13.30 -15.34 2.34
C TRP A 277 12.60 -16.03 1.18
N ARG A 278 13.35 -16.79 0.40
CA ARG A 278 12.83 -17.55 -0.75
C ARG A 278 11.86 -18.62 -0.31
N VAL A 279 10.78 -18.79 -1.07
CA VAL A 279 9.87 -19.93 -0.96
C VAL A 279 10.31 -20.97 -1.97
N GLU A 280 10.69 -22.15 -1.48
CA GLU A 280 11.22 -23.22 -2.33
C GLU A 280 10.19 -23.64 -3.40
N GLY A 281 10.64 -23.75 -4.64
CA GLY A 281 9.82 -24.19 -5.77
C GLY A 281 8.77 -23.15 -6.25
N ALA A 282 8.76 -21.93 -5.72
CA ALA A 282 7.82 -20.89 -6.11
C ALA A 282 8.52 -19.57 -6.50
N PRO A 283 8.00 -18.82 -7.47
CA PRO A 283 8.48 -17.47 -7.80
C PRO A 283 7.97 -16.45 -6.76
N THR A 284 8.24 -16.73 -5.49
CA THR A 284 7.71 -15.98 -4.36
C THR A 284 8.76 -15.87 -3.27
N VAL A 285 8.82 -14.73 -2.61
CA VAL A 285 9.56 -14.54 -1.36
C VAL A 285 8.62 -14.09 -0.26
N HIS A 286 8.92 -14.52 0.98
CA HIS A 286 8.42 -13.84 2.16
C HIS A 286 9.35 -12.68 2.47
N PHE A 287 8.80 -11.59 2.99
CA PHE A 287 9.60 -10.43 3.34
C PHE A 287 9.11 -9.75 4.62
N GLN A 288 10.01 -9.02 5.24
CA GLN A 288 9.77 -8.18 6.39
C GLN A 288 10.58 -6.89 6.23
N THR A 289 10.04 -5.76 6.66
CA THR A 289 10.75 -4.49 6.67
C THR A 289 10.83 -3.95 8.09
N ARG A 290 12.04 -3.58 8.53
CA ARG A 290 12.30 -2.97 9.83
C ARG A 290 12.94 -1.59 9.69
N VAL A 291 12.74 -0.77 10.69
CA VAL A 291 13.52 0.45 10.90
C VAL A 291 14.84 0.05 11.53
N VAL A 292 15.95 0.43 10.89
CA VAL A 292 17.30 0.04 11.33
C VAL A 292 17.65 0.68 12.67
N GLU A 293 17.39 1.99 12.82
CA GLU A 293 17.80 2.80 13.97
C GLU A 293 17.14 2.36 15.29
N ARG A 294 15.89 1.87 15.22
CA ARG A 294 15.12 1.45 16.40
C ARG A 294 14.96 -0.07 16.52
N ASP A 295 15.42 -0.82 15.53
CA ASP A 295 15.22 -2.27 15.41
C ASP A 295 13.73 -2.68 15.53
N VAL A 296 12.83 -1.94 14.87
CA VAL A 296 11.38 -2.12 14.94
C VAL A 296 10.83 -2.56 13.60
N VAL A 297 10.10 -3.68 13.59
CA VAL A 297 9.40 -4.16 12.40
C VAL A 297 8.20 -3.27 12.11
N VAL A 298 8.18 -2.69 10.91
CA VAL A 298 7.10 -1.78 10.44
C VAL A 298 6.18 -2.45 9.42
N LEU A 299 6.72 -3.40 8.62
CA LEU A 299 5.95 -4.23 7.70
C LEU A 299 6.25 -5.70 7.99
N ASP A 300 5.21 -6.50 8.23
CA ASP A 300 5.34 -7.91 8.62
C ASP A 300 4.40 -8.83 7.84
N GLY A 301 4.74 -10.13 7.82
CA GLY A 301 3.96 -11.12 7.11
C GLY A 301 3.88 -10.83 5.61
N GLY A 302 4.93 -10.24 5.06
CA GLY A 302 5.02 -9.86 3.66
C GLY A 302 5.17 -11.07 2.74
N GLU A 303 4.46 -11.02 1.61
CA GLU A 303 4.60 -11.98 0.50
C GLU A 303 4.71 -11.20 -0.80
N PHE A 304 5.70 -11.54 -1.61
CA PHE A 304 5.94 -10.94 -2.91
C PHE A 304 6.12 -12.03 -3.97
N THR A 305 5.27 -12.01 -4.99
CA THR A 305 5.30 -12.91 -6.14
C THR A 305 5.74 -12.15 -7.38
N PHE A 306 6.62 -12.74 -8.16
CA PHE A 306 7.23 -12.12 -9.34
C PHE A 306 7.21 -13.05 -10.57
N GLY A 307 7.47 -12.48 -11.74
CA GLY A 307 7.48 -13.22 -13.00
C GLY A 307 8.78 -13.95 -13.29
N PRO A 308 8.86 -14.74 -14.39
CA PRO A 308 9.99 -15.59 -14.73
C PRO A 308 11.28 -14.83 -15.09
N SER A 309 11.21 -13.51 -15.38
CA SER A 309 12.39 -12.67 -15.66
C SER A 309 13.13 -12.24 -14.39
N ALA A 310 12.61 -12.56 -13.21
CA ALA A 310 13.18 -12.17 -11.95
C ALA A 310 14.48 -12.94 -11.64
N ARG A 311 15.43 -12.25 -11.01
CA ARG A 311 16.66 -12.84 -10.47
C ARG A 311 16.45 -13.19 -9.01
N LEU A 312 16.72 -14.40 -8.67
CA LEU A 312 17.05 -14.84 -7.32
C LEU A 312 18.14 -15.90 -7.36
#